data_ed70645510f4433f65ef58d06f2e171b
#
_entry.id   ed70645510f4433f65ef58d06f2e171b
#
_cell.length_a   1.000
_cell.length_b   1.000
_cell.length_c   1.000
_cell.angle_alpha   90.00
_cell.angle_beta   90.00
_cell.angle_gamma   90.00
#
_symmetry.space_group_name_H-M   'P 1'
#
loop_
_entity.id
_entity.type
_entity.pdbx_description
1 polymer ?
#
loop_
_entity_poly.entity_id
_entity_poly.type
_entity_poly.pdbx_seq_one_letter_code
_entity_poly.pdbx_strand_id
1 'polypeptide(L)'
;MTARCYPESPTFESVAERAVWTSLRDQLPDDASLWANLVLTDRKGVLEADLVVLWPDVGVAVIEVKGGTVTRADDGTWQQTSSDGHTKTINPTNQARRARFALRNFITGHTSLTDVRIVHLVAFPYTSVPDDFTAPDCPRWMLLDRTDVDAIAANRVESALRNADGPAAPTATHVDAVVSALTQRPGPQRDLIGVLAEREDSVDLLTEQQVGILRSLQHHPRVVIRGGAGTGKSFLAVEQARRLARAGQRVGFVCYSHGLATFMQRRFESLPDADRPAYVGTFHHLAVTWGANTRADADQTYWDEVLPEQMQRLAHHLTDSERFDAFVIDEAQDFADAWWPSLTAGLRDPTSGSITAFLDDGQRVFGRTGTPPQPYVDAWLDENLRNTRQIAQTFGSLADRQMRYRGADGEPVQFVPCTTPGAVDAADEAVVALMDAGWPPEAIALLTTGSRQPVQVERVTAHRTDGYWKSLWDDDDAFYGHVLGFKGLERPAVVLAVNGFRDDSRARELLYVGLSRARDLLVVCGDPAELRRVGGDGVATRLGL
;
A
#
# COMPACT_ATOMS: atom_id res chain seq x y z
N MET A 1 -17.41 -26.83 29.34
CA MET A 1 -18.36 -25.80 28.93
C MET A 1 -17.49 -24.65 28.44
N THR A 2 -17.75 -24.16 27.25
CA THR A 2 -16.86 -23.21 26.55
C THR A 2 -17.68 -22.00 26.10
N ALA A 3 -17.06 -20.82 26.12
CA ALA A 3 -17.65 -19.57 25.65
C ALA A 3 -18.26 -19.68 24.24
N ARG A 4 -19.25 -18.85 23.93
CA ARG A 4 -19.78 -18.73 22.56
C ARG A 4 -18.76 -18.05 21.67
N CYS A 5 -18.21 -18.74 20.66
CA CYS A 5 -17.16 -18.23 19.80
C CYS A 5 -17.70 -17.72 18.45
N TYR A 6 -17.17 -16.56 18.00
CA TYR A 6 -17.54 -15.92 16.74
C TYR A 6 -16.26 -15.50 15.96
N PRO A 7 -15.99 -16.11 14.79
CA PRO A 7 -16.64 -17.31 14.28
C PRO A 7 -16.32 -18.56 15.15
N GLU A 8 -17.07 -19.64 14.97
CA GLU A 8 -16.81 -20.90 15.72
C GLU A 8 -15.40 -21.46 15.47
N SER A 9 -14.87 -21.24 14.29
CA SER A 9 -13.53 -21.67 13.87
C SER A 9 -12.82 -20.52 13.16
N PRO A 10 -12.23 -19.57 13.91
CA PRO A 10 -11.53 -18.43 13.34
C PRO A 10 -10.23 -18.83 12.66
N THR A 11 -9.88 -18.10 11.62
CA THR A 11 -8.52 -18.06 11.07
C THR A 11 -7.74 -16.96 11.77
N PHE A 12 -6.46 -17.15 12.01
CA PHE A 12 -5.61 -16.18 12.71
C PHE A 12 -4.43 -15.81 11.85
N GLU A 13 -4.10 -14.53 11.83
CA GLU A 13 -2.90 -14.03 11.16
C GLU A 13 -1.62 -14.48 11.87
N SER A 14 -1.69 -14.71 13.18
CA SER A 14 -0.53 -15.10 13.96
C SER A 14 -0.80 -16.27 14.92
N VAL A 15 0.28 -17.01 15.23
CA VAL A 15 0.28 -18.04 16.28
C VAL A 15 -0.03 -17.42 17.65
N ALA A 16 0.33 -16.15 17.85
CA ALA A 16 0.10 -15.41 19.08
C ALA A 16 -1.40 -15.18 19.35
N GLU A 17 -2.14 -14.71 18.34
CA GLU A 17 -3.60 -14.54 18.42
C GLU A 17 -4.30 -15.86 18.72
N ARG A 18 -3.90 -16.93 18.02
CA ARG A 18 -4.42 -18.27 18.27
C ARG A 18 -4.17 -18.73 19.70
N ALA A 19 -2.99 -18.46 20.27
CA ALA A 19 -2.66 -18.85 21.64
C ALA A 19 -3.57 -18.14 22.65
N VAL A 20 -3.72 -16.81 22.53
CA VAL A 20 -4.58 -16.02 23.44
C VAL A 20 -6.06 -16.42 23.27
N TRP A 21 -6.53 -16.58 22.03
CA TRP A 21 -7.89 -17.01 21.75
C TRP A 21 -8.20 -18.40 22.34
N THR A 22 -7.29 -19.37 22.16
CA THR A 22 -7.47 -20.71 22.70
C THR A 22 -7.55 -20.68 24.23
N SER A 23 -6.66 -19.92 24.87
CA SER A 23 -6.66 -19.75 26.32
C SER A 23 -7.97 -19.14 26.84
N LEU A 24 -8.43 -18.07 26.22
CA LEU A 24 -9.68 -17.41 26.58
C LEU A 24 -10.91 -18.32 26.33
N ARG A 25 -10.99 -18.98 25.18
CA ARG A 25 -12.05 -19.91 24.85
C ARG A 25 -12.21 -21.00 25.91
N ASP A 26 -11.10 -21.56 26.36
CA ASP A 26 -11.10 -22.69 27.29
C ASP A 26 -11.36 -22.27 28.76
N GLN A 27 -11.17 -20.99 29.10
CA GLN A 27 -11.29 -20.45 30.46
C GLN A 27 -12.55 -19.60 30.68
N LEU A 28 -13.11 -18.99 29.64
CA LEU A 28 -14.31 -18.15 29.75
C LEU A 28 -15.55 -19.01 30.03
N PRO A 29 -16.53 -18.49 30.80
CA PRO A 29 -17.79 -19.20 31.08
C PRO A 29 -18.72 -19.27 29.84
N ASP A 30 -19.71 -20.15 29.88
CA ASP A 30 -20.61 -20.44 28.76
C ASP A 30 -21.50 -19.27 28.34
N ASP A 31 -21.73 -18.31 29.23
CA ASP A 31 -22.53 -17.12 28.99
C ASP A 31 -21.70 -15.97 28.37
N ALA A 32 -20.38 -16.08 28.37
CA ALA A 32 -19.53 -15.14 27.69
C ALA A 32 -19.47 -15.41 26.17
N SER A 33 -19.27 -14.37 25.40
CA SER A 33 -19.02 -14.44 23.94
C SER A 33 -17.62 -13.96 23.62
N LEU A 34 -16.90 -14.75 22.81
CA LEU A 34 -15.53 -14.46 22.37
C LEU A 34 -15.51 -14.26 20.85
N TRP A 35 -15.08 -13.12 20.43
CA TRP A 35 -14.94 -12.74 19.02
C TRP A 35 -13.48 -12.69 18.62
N ALA A 36 -13.15 -13.17 17.42
CA ALA A 36 -11.85 -13.03 16.82
C ALA A 36 -11.96 -12.20 15.55
N ASN A 37 -10.95 -11.34 15.30
CA ASN A 37 -10.79 -10.54 14.09
C ASN A 37 -12.05 -9.71 13.79
N LEU A 38 -12.55 -9.00 14.80
CA LEU A 38 -13.75 -8.18 14.64
C LEU A 38 -13.39 -6.88 13.91
N VAL A 39 -13.86 -6.78 12.66
CA VAL A 39 -13.70 -5.58 11.86
C VAL A 39 -14.83 -4.60 12.16
N LEU A 40 -14.45 -3.36 12.50
CA LEU A 40 -15.36 -2.27 12.85
C LEU A 40 -15.09 -1.07 11.93
N THR A 41 -16.13 -0.49 11.39
CA THR A 41 -16.03 0.73 10.58
C THR A 41 -16.55 1.91 11.38
N ASP A 42 -15.80 2.98 11.49
CA ASP A 42 -16.25 4.25 12.03
C ASP A 42 -16.03 5.38 10.99
N ARG A 43 -16.38 6.62 11.35
CA ARG A 43 -16.19 7.79 10.46
C ARG A 43 -14.72 8.10 10.13
N LYS A 44 -13.77 7.39 10.75
CA LYS A 44 -12.32 7.58 10.60
C LYS A 44 -11.64 6.42 9.86
N GLY A 45 -12.40 5.40 9.45
CA GLY A 45 -11.90 4.25 8.71
C GLY A 45 -12.27 2.90 9.32
N VAL A 46 -11.66 1.86 8.79
CA VAL A 46 -11.82 0.48 9.23
C VAL A 46 -10.79 0.19 10.32
N LEU A 47 -11.25 -0.42 11.41
CA LEU A 47 -10.42 -0.84 12.53
C LEU A 47 -10.70 -2.32 12.83
N GLU A 48 -9.65 -3.06 13.07
CA GLU A 48 -9.73 -4.44 13.50
C GLU A 48 -9.48 -4.54 15.01
N ALA A 49 -10.24 -5.41 15.67
CA ALA A 49 -10.00 -5.83 17.04
C ALA A 49 -9.63 -7.32 17.00
N ASP A 50 -8.38 -7.64 17.36
CA ASP A 50 -7.88 -9.02 17.32
C ASP A 50 -8.82 -9.96 18.09
N LEU A 51 -9.15 -9.58 19.34
CA LEU A 51 -10.11 -10.33 20.16
C LEU A 51 -11.05 -9.39 20.91
N VAL A 52 -12.32 -9.79 21.02
CA VAL A 52 -13.33 -9.09 21.85
C VAL A 52 -14.05 -10.10 22.73
N VAL A 53 -14.13 -9.79 24.01
CA VAL A 53 -14.91 -10.55 25.01
C VAL A 53 -16.13 -9.75 25.40
N LEU A 54 -17.32 -10.31 25.21
CA LEU A 54 -18.58 -9.79 25.73
C LEU A 54 -19.02 -10.69 26.89
N TRP A 55 -18.98 -10.14 28.10
CA TRP A 55 -19.22 -10.93 29.32
C TRP A 55 -20.37 -10.33 30.12
N PRO A 56 -21.54 -11.03 30.20
CA PRO A 56 -22.68 -10.56 30.99
C PRO A 56 -22.28 -10.26 32.44
N ASP A 57 -22.83 -9.18 32.99
CA ASP A 57 -22.64 -8.71 34.37
C ASP A 57 -21.16 -8.41 34.76
N VAL A 58 -20.25 -8.45 33.80
CA VAL A 58 -18.83 -8.15 33.97
C VAL A 58 -18.40 -6.96 33.11
N GLY A 59 -18.55 -7.06 31.78
CA GLY A 59 -18.17 -5.98 30.86
C GLY A 59 -17.80 -6.44 29.46
N VAL A 60 -17.23 -5.53 28.70
CA VAL A 60 -16.69 -5.78 27.36
C VAL A 60 -15.19 -5.51 27.35
N ALA A 61 -14.38 -6.44 26.88
CA ALA A 61 -12.94 -6.26 26.71
C ALA A 61 -12.55 -6.33 25.23
N VAL A 62 -11.79 -5.35 24.78
CA VAL A 62 -11.12 -5.36 23.47
C VAL A 62 -9.65 -5.65 23.72
N ILE A 63 -9.10 -6.66 23.08
CA ILE A 63 -7.75 -7.18 23.34
C ILE A 63 -6.94 -7.13 22.05
N GLU A 64 -5.86 -6.37 22.07
CA GLU A 64 -4.85 -6.34 21.01
C GLU A 64 -3.75 -7.34 21.33
N VAL A 65 -3.36 -8.18 20.39
CA VAL A 65 -2.36 -9.24 20.58
C VAL A 65 -1.09 -8.91 19.84
N LYS A 66 0.05 -8.99 20.51
CA LYS A 66 1.37 -8.81 19.89
C LYS A 66 2.25 -10.04 20.13
N GLY A 67 2.58 -10.72 19.03
CA GLY A 67 3.49 -11.86 19.02
C GLY A 67 4.96 -11.46 19.17
N GLY A 68 5.85 -12.46 19.18
CA GLY A 68 7.28 -12.24 19.38
C GLY A 68 7.64 -11.76 20.79
N THR A 69 8.87 -11.27 20.98
CA THR A 69 9.30 -10.66 22.24
C THR A 69 8.97 -9.18 22.20
N VAL A 70 8.18 -8.72 23.16
CA VAL A 70 7.82 -7.30 23.27
C VAL A 70 8.61 -6.66 24.39
N THR A 71 9.27 -5.56 24.09
CA THR A 71 10.07 -4.79 25.07
C THR A 71 9.67 -3.31 25.01
N ARG A 72 9.98 -2.59 26.09
CA ARG A 72 9.82 -1.14 26.14
C ARG A 72 11.20 -0.49 26.24
N ALA A 73 11.52 0.39 25.29
CA ALA A 73 12.78 1.11 25.28
C ALA A 73 12.81 2.23 26.33
N ASP A 74 13.99 2.77 26.62
CA ASP A 74 14.19 3.83 27.62
C ASP A 74 13.46 5.14 27.28
N ASP A 75 13.23 5.39 26.00
CA ASP A 75 12.44 6.52 25.50
C ASP A 75 10.92 6.32 25.63
N GLY A 76 10.49 5.16 26.14
CA GLY A 76 9.09 4.80 26.34
C GLY A 76 8.41 4.17 25.12
N THR A 77 9.11 3.96 24.01
CA THR A 77 8.56 3.30 22.82
C THR A 77 8.48 1.77 23.00
N TRP A 78 7.44 1.16 22.44
CA TRP A 78 7.27 -0.27 22.43
C TRP A 78 7.94 -0.87 21.19
N GLN A 79 8.67 -1.94 21.37
CA GLN A 79 9.38 -2.67 20.32
C GLN A 79 8.94 -4.14 20.31
N GLN A 80 8.71 -4.67 19.13
CA GLN A 80 8.40 -6.07 18.91
C GLN A 80 9.54 -6.71 18.12
N THR A 81 10.12 -7.79 18.64
CA THR A 81 11.15 -8.57 17.97
C THR A 81 10.57 -9.93 17.58
N SER A 82 10.55 -10.22 16.29
CA SER A 82 10.12 -11.50 15.74
C SER A 82 11.19 -12.60 15.93
N SER A 83 10.83 -13.85 15.70
CA SER A 83 11.73 -15.02 15.89
C SER A 83 12.96 -15.01 14.99
N ASP A 84 12.92 -14.30 13.85
CA ASP A 84 14.04 -14.08 12.93
C ASP A 84 14.95 -12.92 13.35
N GLY A 85 14.66 -12.26 14.50
CA GLY A 85 15.46 -11.17 15.05
C GLY A 85 15.08 -9.78 14.52
N HIS A 86 14.05 -9.67 13.67
CA HIS A 86 13.60 -8.37 13.18
C HIS A 86 12.86 -7.60 14.27
N THR A 87 13.27 -6.35 14.52
CA THR A 87 12.65 -5.49 15.54
C THR A 87 11.94 -4.33 14.86
N LYS A 88 10.68 -4.10 15.23
CA LYS A 88 9.87 -2.96 14.79
C LYS A 88 9.28 -2.20 15.97
N THR A 89 9.09 -0.90 15.80
CA THR A 89 8.34 -0.08 16.76
C THR A 89 6.84 -0.34 16.60
N ILE A 90 6.14 -0.51 17.72
CA ILE A 90 4.71 -0.78 17.77
C ILE A 90 4.02 0.18 18.74
N ASN A 91 2.70 0.30 18.64
CA ASN A 91 1.89 1.06 19.58
C ASN A 91 0.61 0.28 19.95
N PRO A 92 0.76 -0.82 20.71
CA PRO A 92 -0.34 -1.76 20.94
C PRO A 92 -1.47 -1.13 21.75
N THR A 93 -1.15 -0.26 22.71
CA THR A 93 -2.15 0.40 23.56
C THR A 93 -3.03 1.36 22.75
N ASN A 94 -2.45 2.07 21.78
CA ASN A 94 -3.23 2.97 20.93
C ASN A 94 -4.14 2.18 19.98
N GLN A 95 -3.66 1.06 19.43
CA GLN A 95 -4.47 0.16 18.59
C GLN A 95 -5.68 -0.37 19.36
N ALA A 96 -5.45 -0.97 20.54
CA ALA A 96 -6.52 -1.47 21.40
C ALA A 96 -7.51 -0.35 21.81
N ARG A 97 -7.01 0.85 22.10
CA ARG A 97 -7.84 2.01 22.45
C ARG A 97 -8.72 2.46 21.29
N ARG A 98 -8.18 2.52 20.07
CA ARG A 98 -8.96 2.87 18.85
C ARG A 98 -10.05 1.85 18.60
N ALA A 99 -9.74 0.56 18.63
CA ALA A 99 -10.71 -0.52 18.46
C ALA A 99 -11.81 -0.47 19.54
N ARG A 100 -11.47 -0.15 20.81
CA ARG A 100 -12.46 0.07 21.88
C ARG A 100 -13.43 1.21 21.54
N PHE A 101 -12.94 2.34 21.03
CA PHE A 101 -13.80 3.46 20.65
C PHE A 101 -14.71 3.13 19.47
N ALA A 102 -14.20 2.42 18.46
CA ALA A 102 -14.99 1.98 17.33
C ALA A 102 -16.11 1.02 17.77
N LEU A 103 -15.78 0.04 18.63
CA LEU A 103 -16.78 -0.86 19.19
C LEU A 103 -17.85 -0.14 20.02
N ARG A 104 -17.44 0.83 20.84
CA ARG A 104 -18.39 1.67 21.60
C ARG A 104 -19.36 2.40 20.65
N ASN A 105 -18.82 3.06 19.62
CA ASN A 105 -19.64 3.77 18.65
C ASN A 105 -20.60 2.83 17.92
N PHE A 106 -20.13 1.63 17.55
CA PHE A 106 -20.99 0.62 16.94
C PHE A 106 -22.13 0.20 17.88
N ILE A 107 -21.82 -0.15 19.14
CA ILE A 107 -22.82 -0.55 20.13
C ILE A 107 -23.86 0.54 20.33
N THR A 108 -23.43 1.80 20.54
CA THR A 108 -24.36 2.92 20.75
C THR A 108 -25.17 3.29 19.52
N GLY A 109 -24.67 3.05 18.32
CA GLY A 109 -25.36 3.32 17.06
C GLY A 109 -26.37 2.24 16.65
N HIS A 110 -26.18 0.99 17.09
CA HIS A 110 -26.95 -0.17 16.61
C HIS A 110 -27.74 -0.91 17.71
N THR A 111 -27.60 -0.46 18.96
CA THR A 111 -28.35 -1.02 20.09
C THR A 111 -28.94 0.09 20.95
N SER A 112 -29.81 -0.25 21.88
CA SER A 112 -30.35 0.71 22.86
C SER A 112 -29.35 1.06 24.00
N LEU A 113 -28.14 0.52 23.95
CA LEU A 113 -27.10 0.75 24.94
C LEU A 113 -26.35 2.05 24.67
N THR A 114 -26.63 3.08 25.46
CA THR A 114 -25.96 4.38 25.35
C THR A 114 -24.66 4.43 26.16
N ASP A 115 -24.52 3.58 27.17
CA ASP A 115 -23.35 3.54 28.04
C ASP A 115 -23.11 2.13 28.57
N VAL A 116 -21.94 1.57 28.30
CA VAL A 116 -21.56 0.21 28.69
C VAL A 116 -20.09 0.17 29.12
N ARG A 117 -19.77 -0.64 30.12
CA ARG A 117 -18.40 -0.87 30.58
C ARG A 117 -17.58 -1.55 29.50
N ILE A 118 -16.63 -0.82 28.90
CA ILE A 118 -15.70 -1.33 27.90
C ILE A 118 -14.28 -0.97 28.28
N VAL A 119 -13.40 -1.95 28.42
CA VAL A 119 -11.96 -1.78 28.59
C VAL A 119 -11.19 -2.18 27.34
N HIS A 120 -9.95 -1.71 27.21
CA HIS A 120 -9.00 -2.20 26.23
C HIS A 120 -7.81 -2.79 26.94
N LEU A 121 -7.33 -3.92 26.45
CA LEU A 121 -6.23 -4.71 27.00
C LEU A 121 -5.22 -5.00 25.89
N VAL A 122 -4.00 -5.35 26.31
CA VAL A 122 -2.94 -5.79 25.39
C VAL A 122 -2.45 -7.16 25.85
N ALA A 123 -2.24 -8.09 24.92
CA ALA A 123 -1.73 -9.43 25.22
C ALA A 123 -0.37 -9.66 24.57
N PHE A 124 0.61 -10.10 25.38
CA PHE A 124 1.95 -10.49 24.97
C PHE A 124 2.21 -11.96 25.32
N PRO A 125 1.68 -12.93 24.55
CA PRO A 125 1.68 -14.34 24.95
C PRO A 125 3.08 -14.98 25.04
N TYR A 126 4.10 -14.30 24.53
CA TYR A 126 5.49 -14.80 24.56
C TYR A 126 6.44 -13.95 25.40
N THR A 127 5.93 -12.93 26.09
CA THR A 127 6.72 -12.05 26.94
C THR A 127 6.20 -12.11 28.37
N SER A 128 7.06 -12.36 29.34
CA SER A 128 6.75 -12.27 30.77
C SER A 128 7.03 -10.86 31.27
N VAL A 129 6.09 -10.31 32.04
CA VAL A 129 6.18 -8.95 32.55
C VAL A 129 6.08 -8.98 34.10
N PRO A 130 6.97 -8.33 34.83
CA PRO A 130 6.94 -8.29 36.31
C PRO A 130 5.61 -7.75 36.85
N ASP A 131 5.19 -8.23 38.00
CA ASP A 131 3.94 -7.80 38.65
C ASP A 131 3.96 -6.32 39.07
N ASP A 132 5.12 -5.78 39.34
CA ASP A 132 5.36 -4.39 39.68
C ASP A 132 5.56 -3.48 38.46
N PHE A 133 5.40 -4.01 37.27
CA PHE A 133 5.52 -3.23 36.04
C PHE A 133 4.53 -2.08 36.01
N THR A 134 5.04 -0.89 35.73
CA THR A 134 4.22 0.31 35.53
C THR A 134 4.68 1.06 34.29
N ALA A 135 3.75 1.30 33.37
CA ALA A 135 3.94 2.21 32.25
C ALA A 135 2.76 3.17 32.17
N PRO A 136 2.98 4.48 31.94
CA PRO A 136 1.89 5.45 31.91
C PRO A 136 0.79 5.15 30.89
N ASP A 137 1.18 4.53 29.76
CA ASP A 137 0.33 4.18 28.63
C ASP A 137 -0.23 2.74 28.71
N CYS A 138 0.39 1.86 29.52
CA CYS A 138 0.00 0.46 29.68
C CYS A 138 0.33 -0.03 31.10
N PRO A 139 -0.47 0.31 32.11
CA PRO A 139 -0.27 -0.22 33.45
C PRO A 139 -0.51 -1.73 33.51
N ARG A 140 0.07 -2.43 34.49
CA ARG A 140 0.06 -3.90 34.59
C ARG A 140 -1.34 -4.52 34.49
N TRP A 141 -2.36 -3.84 34.97
CA TRP A 141 -3.74 -4.34 34.92
C TRP A 141 -4.31 -4.40 33.49
N MET A 142 -3.76 -3.62 32.54
CA MET A 142 -4.17 -3.64 31.13
C MET A 142 -3.46 -4.73 30.31
N LEU A 143 -2.54 -5.48 30.92
CA LEU A 143 -1.66 -6.36 30.19
C LEU A 143 -1.89 -7.82 30.59
N LEU A 144 -2.04 -8.68 29.57
CA LEU A 144 -1.97 -10.12 29.70
C LEU A 144 -0.61 -10.58 29.19
N ASP A 145 0.25 -11.01 30.09
CA ASP A 145 1.56 -11.53 29.74
C ASP A 145 1.52 -13.06 29.48
N ARG A 146 2.66 -13.66 29.19
CA ARG A 146 2.78 -15.09 28.96
C ARG A 146 2.18 -15.90 30.11
N THR A 147 2.48 -15.56 31.35
CA THR A 147 2.01 -16.29 32.54
C THR A 147 0.50 -16.19 32.71
N ASP A 148 -0.04 -14.99 32.45
CA ASP A 148 -1.48 -14.75 32.48
C ASP A 148 -2.20 -15.57 31.38
N VAL A 149 -1.68 -15.57 30.16
CA VAL A 149 -2.25 -16.30 29.02
C VAL A 149 -2.21 -17.80 29.28
N ASP A 150 -1.12 -18.35 29.79
CA ASP A 150 -0.97 -19.78 30.02
C ASP A 150 -1.90 -20.33 31.11
N ALA A 151 -2.26 -19.53 32.14
CA ALA A 151 -2.93 -20.04 33.33
C ALA A 151 -4.27 -19.35 33.70
N ILE A 152 -4.38 -18.04 33.53
CA ILE A 152 -5.45 -17.24 34.16
C ILE A 152 -6.02 -16.13 33.27
N ALA A 153 -6.00 -16.29 31.95
CA ALA A 153 -6.39 -15.25 31.00
C ALA A 153 -7.79 -14.68 31.27
N ALA A 154 -8.80 -15.54 31.48
CA ALA A 154 -10.15 -15.11 31.79
C ALA A 154 -10.23 -14.33 33.11
N ASN A 155 -9.54 -14.81 34.16
CA ASN A 155 -9.53 -14.13 35.46
C ASN A 155 -8.88 -12.73 35.37
N ARG A 156 -7.85 -12.57 34.52
CA ARG A 156 -7.21 -11.26 34.30
C ARG A 156 -8.15 -10.31 33.56
N VAL A 157 -8.86 -10.79 32.54
CA VAL A 157 -9.89 -10.00 31.84
C VAL A 157 -11.01 -9.61 32.80
N GLU A 158 -11.52 -10.55 33.60
CA GLU A 158 -12.54 -10.26 34.61
C GLU A 158 -12.08 -9.21 35.62
N SER A 159 -10.88 -9.36 36.17
CA SER A 159 -10.31 -8.41 37.13
C SER A 159 -10.17 -7.01 36.50
N ALA A 160 -9.68 -6.91 35.27
CA ALA A 160 -9.57 -5.64 34.57
C ALA A 160 -10.94 -4.98 34.36
N LEU A 161 -11.96 -5.74 34.02
CA LEU A 161 -13.32 -5.26 33.82
C LEU A 161 -13.98 -4.83 35.12
N ARG A 162 -13.87 -5.60 36.20
CA ARG A 162 -14.48 -5.28 37.49
C ARG A 162 -13.84 -4.07 38.20
N ASN A 163 -12.53 -3.88 37.99
CA ASN A 163 -11.79 -2.78 38.59
C ASN A 163 -11.80 -1.50 37.73
N ALA A 164 -12.37 -1.53 36.55
CA ALA A 164 -12.46 -0.34 35.70
C ALA A 164 -13.51 0.63 36.23
N ASP A 165 -13.09 1.88 36.40
CA ASP A 165 -14.02 2.99 36.67
C ASP A 165 -14.90 3.22 35.43
N GLY A 166 -16.19 3.49 35.67
CA GLY A 166 -17.07 3.84 34.54
C GLY A 166 -18.48 3.23 34.62
N PRO A 167 -19.13 3.07 33.46
CA PRO A 167 -20.50 2.61 33.33
C PRO A 167 -20.76 1.22 33.89
N ALA A 168 -22.05 0.88 34.06
CA ALA A 168 -22.48 -0.43 34.48
C ALA A 168 -22.08 -1.54 33.49
N ALA A 169 -21.92 -2.76 34.01
CA ALA A 169 -21.72 -3.94 33.18
C ALA A 169 -22.96 -4.24 32.35
N PRO A 170 -22.83 -4.79 31.12
CA PRO A 170 -23.94 -5.19 30.29
C PRO A 170 -24.63 -6.42 30.90
N THR A 171 -25.95 -6.45 30.91
CA THR A 171 -26.70 -7.65 31.28
C THR A 171 -26.65 -8.71 30.16
N ALA A 172 -27.08 -9.93 30.41
CA ALA A 172 -27.18 -10.98 29.38
C ALA A 172 -28.00 -10.51 28.16
N THR A 173 -29.15 -9.85 28.40
CA THR A 173 -29.99 -9.30 27.32
C THR A 173 -29.25 -8.24 26.50
N HIS A 174 -28.39 -7.44 27.14
CA HIS A 174 -27.55 -6.45 26.46
C HIS A 174 -26.48 -7.13 25.60
N VAL A 175 -25.84 -8.16 26.09
CA VAL A 175 -24.85 -8.94 25.33
C VAL A 175 -25.51 -9.61 24.13
N ASP A 176 -26.69 -10.22 24.30
CA ASP A 176 -27.45 -10.86 23.20
C ASP A 176 -27.85 -9.81 22.12
N ALA A 177 -28.20 -8.58 22.52
CA ALA A 177 -28.50 -7.50 21.56
C ALA A 177 -27.26 -7.07 20.77
N VAL A 178 -26.09 -6.96 21.42
CA VAL A 178 -24.82 -6.64 20.77
C VAL A 178 -24.41 -7.78 19.82
N VAL A 179 -24.49 -9.03 20.25
CA VAL A 179 -24.23 -10.20 19.41
C VAL A 179 -25.15 -10.22 18.19
N SER A 180 -26.46 -9.97 18.40
CA SER A 180 -27.43 -9.89 17.31
C SER A 180 -27.08 -8.78 16.32
N ALA A 181 -26.70 -7.58 16.79
CA ALA A 181 -26.28 -6.48 15.93
C ALA A 181 -25.00 -6.81 15.13
N LEU A 182 -24.02 -7.47 15.76
CA LEU A 182 -22.78 -7.88 15.12
C LEU A 182 -22.97 -9.03 14.11
N THR A 183 -23.96 -9.90 14.32
CA THR A 183 -24.23 -11.06 13.46
C THR A 183 -25.24 -10.77 12.34
N GLN A 184 -26.03 -9.69 12.43
CA GLN A 184 -27.05 -9.33 11.45
C GLN A 184 -26.49 -8.79 10.11
N ARG A 185 -25.20 -8.75 9.90
CA ARG A 185 -24.62 -8.29 8.63
C ARG A 185 -24.94 -9.28 7.50
N PRO A 186 -25.52 -8.84 6.38
CA PRO A 186 -25.77 -9.72 5.25
C PRO A 186 -24.46 -10.18 4.61
N GLY A 187 -24.26 -11.48 4.58
CA GLY A 187 -23.15 -12.16 3.92
C GLY A 187 -21.92 -12.40 4.79
N PRO A 188 -21.07 -13.36 4.42
CA PRO A 188 -19.81 -13.58 5.09
C PRO A 188 -18.98 -12.30 4.97
N GLN A 189 -18.50 -11.77 6.08
CA GLN A 189 -17.45 -10.75 6.06
C GLN A 189 -16.27 -11.35 5.28
N ARG A 190 -16.05 -10.88 4.07
CA ARG A 190 -14.73 -11.07 3.43
C ARG A 190 -13.76 -10.29 4.31
N ASP A 191 -12.83 -11.01 4.89
CA ASP A 191 -11.63 -10.38 5.41
C ASP A 191 -10.85 -9.83 4.20
N LEU A 192 -11.25 -8.63 3.78
CA LEU A 192 -10.63 -7.95 2.64
C LEU A 192 -9.16 -7.68 2.91
N ILE A 193 -8.79 -7.40 4.16
CA ILE A 193 -7.40 -7.12 4.56
C ILE A 193 -6.58 -8.39 4.45
N GLY A 194 -7.06 -9.52 4.97
CA GLY A 194 -6.37 -10.82 4.84
C GLY A 194 -6.28 -11.29 3.38
N VAL A 195 -7.35 -11.13 2.59
CA VAL A 195 -7.32 -11.45 1.15
C VAL A 195 -6.33 -10.56 0.39
N LEU A 196 -6.24 -9.27 0.75
CA LEU A 196 -5.26 -8.35 0.15
C LEU A 196 -3.83 -8.71 0.54
N ALA A 197 -3.59 -9.07 1.81
CA ALA A 197 -2.27 -9.50 2.30
C ALA A 197 -1.83 -10.82 1.65
N GLU A 198 -2.68 -11.85 1.59
CA GLU A 198 -2.38 -13.11 0.89
C GLU A 198 -2.06 -12.90 -0.59
N ARG A 199 -2.75 -11.95 -1.24
CA ARG A 199 -2.46 -11.61 -2.64
C ARG A 199 -1.11 -10.89 -2.77
N GLU A 200 -0.78 -10.00 -1.86
CA GLU A 200 0.49 -9.28 -1.85
C GLU A 200 1.66 -10.26 -1.69
N ASP A 201 1.58 -11.19 -0.73
CA ASP A 201 2.57 -12.26 -0.53
C ASP A 201 2.71 -13.15 -1.77
N SER A 202 1.60 -13.48 -2.42
CA SER A 202 1.60 -14.29 -3.64
C SER A 202 2.27 -13.57 -4.82
N VAL A 203 2.04 -12.27 -4.95
CA VAL A 203 2.66 -11.43 -5.98
C VAL A 203 4.16 -11.29 -5.73
N ASP A 204 4.57 -11.10 -4.48
CA ASP A 204 5.98 -10.99 -4.11
C ASP A 204 6.72 -12.29 -4.42
N LEU A 205 6.16 -13.45 -4.08
CA LEU A 205 6.73 -14.76 -4.39
C LEU A 205 6.88 -14.98 -5.92
N LEU A 206 5.87 -14.65 -6.71
CA LEU A 206 5.92 -14.76 -8.17
C LEU A 206 6.97 -13.81 -8.76
N THR A 207 7.11 -12.63 -8.20
CA THR A 207 8.08 -11.63 -8.67
C THR A 207 9.51 -12.04 -8.29
N GLU A 208 9.73 -12.67 -7.14
CA GLU A 208 11.03 -13.26 -6.77
C GLU A 208 11.51 -14.31 -7.77
N GLN A 209 10.60 -15.09 -8.37
CA GLN A 209 10.95 -16.05 -9.43
C GLN A 209 11.55 -15.35 -10.66
N GLN A 210 11.15 -14.11 -10.93
CA GLN A 210 11.70 -13.33 -12.05
C GLN A 210 13.09 -12.75 -11.78
N VAL A 211 13.55 -12.69 -10.52
CA VAL A 211 14.91 -12.20 -10.17
C VAL A 211 16.00 -12.99 -10.90
N GLY A 212 15.73 -14.22 -11.31
CA GLY A 212 16.62 -15.01 -12.16
C GLY A 212 17.08 -14.31 -13.43
N ILE A 213 16.24 -13.42 -14.02
CA ILE A 213 16.60 -12.66 -15.23
C ILE A 213 17.74 -11.68 -14.95
N LEU A 214 17.79 -11.05 -13.77
CA LEU A 214 18.87 -10.14 -13.39
C LEU A 214 20.21 -10.84 -13.29
N ARG A 215 20.21 -12.12 -12.88
CA ARG A 215 21.44 -12.94 -12.80
C ARG A 215 21.98 -13.27 -14.19
N SER A 216 21.11 -13.60 -15.14
CA SER A 216 21.54 -13.90 -16.52
C SER A 216 22.08 -12.67 -17.25
N LEU A 217 21.66 -11.46 -16.83
CA LEU A 217 22.07 -10.19 -17.44
C LEU A 217 23.22 -9.48 -16.72
N GLN A 218 23.72 -10.02 -15.60
CA GLN A 218 24.68 -9.35 -14.70
C GLN A 218 26.01 -8.94 -15.33
N HIS A 219 26.42 -9.59 -16.43
CA HIS A 219 27.69 -9.31 -17.13
C HIS A 219 27.55 -8.26 -18.26
N HIS A 220 26.32 -7.74 -18.46
CA HIS A 220 26.07 -6.73 -19.47
C HIS A 220 25.97 -5.33 -18.84
N PRO A 221 26.85 -4.38 -19.20
CA PRO A 221 26.85 -3.05 -18.58
C PRO A 221 25.64 -2.20 -19.01
N ARG A 222 25.03 -2.49 -20.16
CA ARG A 222 23.86 -1.78 -20.68
C ARG A 222 22.72 -2.77 -20.89
N VAL A 223 21.65 -2.64 -20.12
CA VAL A 223 20.50 -3.55 -20.15
C VAL A 223 19.21 -2.76 -20.23
N VAL A 224 18.31 -3.22 -21.07
CA VAL A 224 16.93 -2.75 -21.16
C VAL A 224 16.00 -3.90 -20.82
N ILE A 225 15.14 -3.71 -19.81
CA ILE A 225 14.13 -4.68 -19.42
C ILE A 225 12.77 -4.09 -19.76
N ARG A 226 12.09 -4.71 -20.72
CA ARG A 226 10.78 -4.30 -21.21
C ARG A 226 9.68 -5.17 -20.64
N GLY A 227 8.50 -4.59 -20.44
CA GLY A 227 7.33 -5.36 -20.01
C GLY A 227 6.12 -4.45 -19.89
N GLY A 228 4.92 -5.00 -20.01
CA GLY A 228 3.68 -4.28 -19.81
C GLY A 228 3.41 -3.93 -18.34
N ALA A 229 2.27 -3.28 -18.08
CA ALA A 229 1.83 -3.01 -16.73
C ALA A 229 1.67 -4.33 -15.92
N GLY A 230 1.98 -4.30 -14.64
CA GLY A 230 1.85 -5.45 -13.74
C GLY A 230 2.88 -6.57 -13.91
N THR A 231 3.93 -6.39 -14.74
CA THR A 231 4.96 -7.41 -14.98
C THR A 231 6.12 -7.40 -13.97
N GLY A 232 6.06 -6.62 -12.90
CA GLY A 232 7.08 -6.61 -11.85
C GLY A 232 8.32 -5.75 -12.14
N LYS A 233 8.34 -4.90 -13.16
CA LYS A 233 9.48 -4.02 -13.53
C LYS A 233 10.06 -3.25 -12.36
N SER A 234 9.22 -2.51 -11.63
CA SER A 234 9.66 -1.67 -10.50
C SER A 234 10.23 -2.49 -9.35
N PHE A 235 9.70 -3.69 -9.09
CA PHE A 235 10.30 -4.61 -8.12
C PHE A 235 11.69 -5.05 -8.57
N LEU A 236 11.83 -5.46 -9.83
CA LEU A 236 13.14 -5.86 -10.37
C LEU A 236 14.13 -4.67 -10.40
N ALA A 237 13.64 -3.44 -10.61
CA ALA A 237 14.46 -2.24 -10.53
C ALA A 237 15.01 -2.03 -9.11
N VAL A 238 14.17 -2.18 -8.09
CA VAL A 238 14.59 -2.12 -6.68
C VAL A 238 15.61 -3.23 -6.37
N GLU A 239 15.32 -4.48 -6.78
CA GLU A 239 16.22 -5.61 -6.53
C GLU A 239 17.57 -5.44 -7.25
N GLN A 240 17.59 -4.92 -8.48
CA GLN A 240 18.82 -4.62 -9.19
C GLN A 240 19.65 -3.55 -8.46
N ALA A 241 19.01 -2.46 -8.04
CA ALA A 241 19.69 -1.39 -7.31
C ALA A 241 20.25 -1.89 -5.97
N ARG A 242 19.46 -2.70 -5.23
CA ARG A 242 19.88 -3.34 -4.00
C ARG A 242 21.10 -4.25 -4.18
N ARG A 243 21.09 -5.10 -5.21
CA ARG A 243 22.21 -6.01 -5.50
C ARG A 243 23.51 -5.26 -5.83
N LEU A 244 23.41 -4.21 -6.62
CA LEU A 244 24.55 -3.37 -6.97
C LEU A 244 25.09 -2.62 -5.76
N ALA A 245 24.22 -2.04 -4.91
CA ALA A 245 24.61 -1.34 -3.68
C ALA A 245 25.29 -2.31 -2.70
N ARG A 246 24.71 -3.51 -2.48
CA ARG A 246 25.29 -4.58 -1.64
C ARG A 246 26.67 -5.05 -2.15
N ALA A 247 26.92 -4.97 -3.46
CA ALA A 247 28.21 -5.22 -4.05
C ALA A 247 29.23 -4.06 -3.87
N GLY A 248 28.86 -3.03 -3.10
CA GLY A 248 29.70 -1.86 -2.81
C GLY A 248 29.72 -0.80 -3.91
N GLN A 249 28.83 -0.89 -4.90
CA GLN A 249 28.73 0.10 -5.96
C GLN A 249 27.95 1.32 -5.49
N ARG A 250 28.37 2.50 -5.92
CA ARG A 250 27.60 3.73 -5.74
C ARG A 250 26.51 3.81 -6.82
N VAL A 251 25.28 3.50 -6.44
CA VAL A 251 24.13 3.37 -7.34
C VAL A 251 23.27 4.62 -7.31
N GLY A 252 22.88 5.12 -8.49
CA GLY A 252 21.79 6.10 -8.65
C GLY A 252 20.52 5.41 -9.12
N PHE A 253 19.46 5.46 -8.32
CA PHE A 253 18.11 5.07 -8.74
C PHE A 253 17.36 6.30 -9.22
N VAL A 254 16.94 6.30 -10.48
CA VAL A 254 16.39 7.49 -11.14
C VAL A 254 15.07 7.15 -11.81
N CYS A 255 14.07 8.01 -11.65
CA CYS A 255 12.79 7.93 -12.36
C CYS A 255 12.31 9.32 -12.82
N TYR A 256 11.16 9.40 -13.46
CA TYR A 256 10.61 10.65 -13.94
C TYR A 256 9.67 11.34 -12.94
N SER A 257 8.70 10.59 -12.39
CA SER A 257 7.61 11.16 -11.60
C SER A 257 7.96 11.36 -10.12
N HIS A 258 7.47 12.45 -9.51
CA HIS A 258 7.63 12.71 -8.08
C HIS A 258 6.98 11.64 -7.21
N GLY A 259 5.77 11.18 -7.58
CA GLY A 259 5.08 10.13 -6.83
C GLY A 259 5.89 8.83 -6.75
N LEU A 260 6.40 8.36 -7.91
CA LEU A 260 7.26 7.18 -7.95
C LEU A 260 8.56 7.38 -7.18
N ALA A 261 9.19 8.57 -7.29
CA ALA A 261 10.40 8.88 -6.53
C ALA A 261 10.16 8.81 -5.01
N THR A 262 9.06 9.39 -4.52
CA THR A 262 8.69 9.33 -3.10
C THR A 262 8.44 7.88 -2.64
N PHE A 263 7.75 7.08 -3.47
CA PHE A 263 7.54 5.66 -3.20
C PHE A 263 8.86 4.90 -3.08
N MET A 264 9.75 5.10 -4.03
CA MET A 264 11.05 4.41 -4.05
C MET A 264 11.95 4.84 -2.89
N GLN A 265 11.95 6.12 -2.50
CA GLN A 265 12.66 6.60 -1.31
C GLN A 265 12.21 5.85 -0.06
N ARG A 266 10.90 5.78 0.20
CA ARG A 266 10.34 5.05 1.34
C ARG A 266 10.73 3.57 1.32
N ARG A 267 10.65 2.94 0.15
CA ARG A 267 10.99 1.52 -0.01
C ARG A 267 12.48 1.26 0.27
N PHE A 268 13.37 2.12 -0.21
CA PHE A 268 14.81 1.97 0.07
C PHE A 268 15.17 2.35 1.52
N GLU A 269 14.48 3.32 2.13
CA GLU A 269 14.67 3.68 3.54
C GLU A 269 14.35 2.50 4.50
N SER A 270 13.45 1.62 4.12
CA SER A 270 13.13 0.41 4.91
C SER A 270 14.18 -0.70 4.80
N LEU A 271 15.15 -0.59 3.88
CA LEU A 271 16.21 -1.58 3.70
C LEU A 271 17.44 -1.27 4.58
N PRO A 272 18.29 -2.28 4.86
CA PRO A 272 19.60 -2.05 5.49
C PRO A 272 20.47 -1.07 4.68
N ASP A 273 21.29 -0.27 5.35
CA ASP A 273 22.12 0.75 4.69
C ASP A 273 23.00 0.21 3.56
N ALA A 274 23.53 -1.00 3.71
CA ALA A 274 24.34 -1.66 2.68
C ALA A 274 23.57 -1.98 1.39
N ASP A 275 22.25 -2.01 1.46
CA ASP A 275 21.36 -2.33 0.34
C ASP A 275 20.79 -1.07 -0.33
N ARG A 276 21.09 0.14 0.22
CA ARG A 276 20.52 1.40 -0.26
C ARG A 276 21.34 2.01 -1.39
N PRO A 277 20.70 2.46 -2.48
CA PRO A 277 21.36 3.32 -3.46
C PRO A 277 21.86 4.63 -2.83
N ALA A 278 22.95 5.16 -3.36
CA ALA A 278 23.49 6.46 -2.94
C ALA A 278 22.60 7.65 -3.31
N TYR A 279 21.74 7.47 -4.30
CA TYR A 279 20.74 8.43 -4.74
C TYR A 279 19.45 7.71 -5.13
N VAL A 280 18.31 8.24 -4.68
CA VAL A 280 16.98 7.83 -5.09
C VAL A 280 16.14 9.07 -5.36
N GLY A 281 15.67 9.24 -6.58
CA GLY A 281 14.88 10.42 -6.92
C GLY A 281 14.58 10.60 -8.40
N THR A 282 14.08 11.80 -8.75
CA THR A 282 13.81 12.13 -10.15
C THR A 282 15.09 12.57 -10.86
N PHE A 283 15.09 12.42 -12.21
CA PHE A 283 16.16 12.97 -13.05
C PHE A 283 16.40 14.47 -12.81
N HIS A 284 15.31 15.24 -12.70
CA HIS A 284 15.40 16.68 -12.48
C HIS A 284 16.00 17.03 -11.10
N HIS A 285 15.67 16.28 -10.07
CA HIS A 285 16.26 16.48 -8.75
C HIS A 285 17.73 16.08 -8.71
N LEU A 286 18.13 15.04 -9.46
CA LEU A 286 19.55 14.69 -9.62
C LEU A 286 20.35 15.87 -10.23
N ALA A 287 19.77 16.55 -11.23
CA ALA A 287 20.38 17.75 -11.80
C ALA A 287 20.66 18.83 -10.74
N VAL A 288 19.68 19.05 -9.85
CA VAL A 288 19.83 20.01 -8.74
C VAL A 288 20.94 19.58 -7.78
N THR A 289 21.06 18.30 -7.46
CA THR A 289 22.14 17.80 -6.58
C THR A 289 23.53 17.99 -7.19
N TRP A 290 23.63 18.03 -8.52
CA TRP A 290 24.88 18.36 -9.21
C TRP A 290 25.13 19.85 -9.35
N GLY A 291 24.20 20.71 -8.90
CA GLY A 291 24.31 22.16 -8.91
C GLY A 291 23.62 22.84 -10.09
N ALA A 292 22.72 22.15 -10.81
CA ALA A 292 21.94 22.80 -11.86
C ALA A 292 20.94 23.80 -11.29
N ASN A 293 20.80 24.94 -11.94
CA ASN A 293 19.77 25.92 -11.59
C ASN A 293 18.45 25.57 -12.29
N THR A 294 17.41 25.32 -11.51
CA THR A 294 16.07 25.14 -12.05
C THR A 294 15.33 26.46 -12.13
N ARG A 295 14.45 26.60 -13.14
CA ARG A 295 13.58 27.77 -13.32
C ARG A 295 12.15 27.35 -13.08
N ALA A 296 11.42 28.12 -12.28
CA ALA A 296 10.02 27.85 -11.97
C ALA A 296 9.09 28.03 -13.19
N ASP A 297 9.48 28.84 -14.16
CA ASP A 297 8.78 29.19 -15.39
C ASP A 297 9.32 28.45 -16.64
N ALA A 298 10.13 27.41 -16.43
CA ALA A 298 10.75 26.65 -17.52
C ALA A 298 9.70 25.91 -18.36
N ASP A 299 9.84 26.02 -19.67
CA ASP A 299 9.05 25.28 -20.65
C ASP A 299 9.59 23.84 -20.85
N GLN A 300 8.93 23.07 -21.69
CA GLN A 300 9.31 21.68 -21.97
C GLN A 300 10.70 21.60 -22.61
N THR A 301 11.08 22.56 -23.45
CA THR A 301 12.39 22.62 -24.10
C THR A 301 13.52 22.75 -23.09
N TYR A 302 13.30 23.57 -22.05
CA TYR A 302 14.26 23.68 -20.96
C TYR A 302 14.53 22.32 -20.29
N TRP A 303 13.47 21.57 -19.96
CA TRP A 303 13.58 20.28 -19.28
C TRP A 303 14.15 19.18 -20.16
N ASP A 304 13.85 19.20 -21.46
CA ASP A 304 14.26 18.14 -22.38
C ASP A 304 15.65 18.37 -23.00
N GLU A 305 16.12 19.63 -23.11
CA GLU A 305 17.35 19.97 -23.82
C GLU A 305 18.35 20.76 -22.95
N VAL A 306 17.90 21.87 -22.35
CA VAL A 306 18.83 22.82 -21.67
C VAL A 306 19.36 22.23 -20.36
N LEU A 307 18.49 21.67 -19.51
CA LEU A 307 18.88 21.07 -18.25
C LEU A 307 19.85 19.89 -18.44
N PRO A 308 19.58 18.93 -19.36
CA PRO A 308 20.52 17.84 -19.63
C PRO A 308 21.91 18.33 -20.09
N GLU A 309 21.98 19.36 -20.90
CA GLU A 309 23.27 19.95 -21.28
C GLU A 309 24.01 20.58 -20.10
N GLN A 310 23.28 21.23 -19.18
CA GLN A 310 23.88 21.73 -17.93
C GLN A 310 24.40 20.55 -17.08
N MET A 311 23.64 19.47 -16.96
CA MET A 311 24.06 18.27 -16.22
C MET A 311 25.34 17.68 -16.80
N GLN A 312 25.46 17.58 -18.13
CA GLN A 312 26.68 17.08 -18.77
C GLN A 312 27.91 17.93 -18.41
N ARG A 313 27.76 19.27 -18.47
CA ARG A 313 28.84 20.19 -18.05
C ARG A 313 29.20 20.02 -16.57
N LEU A 314 28.21 19.92 -15.69
CA LEU A 314 28.42 19.75 -14.25
C LEU A 314 29.03 18.37 -13.93
N ALA A 315 28.68 17.34 -14.67
CA ALA A 315 29.24 16.00 -14.49
C ALA A 315 30.79 15.99 -14.71
N HIS A 316 31.34 16.85 -15.54
CA HIS A 316 32.79 16.96 -15.70
C HIS A 316 33.52 17.49 -14.45
N HIS A 317 32.80 18.18 -13.56
CA HIS A 317 33.35 18.75 -12.33
C HIS A 317 33.12 17.85 -11.11
N LEU A 318 32.34 16.75 -11.24
CA LEU A 318 32.14 15.80 -10.16
C LEU A 318 33.46 15.10 -9.80
N THR A 319 33.72 15.01 -8.50
CA THR A 319 34.80 14.18 -7.97
C THR A 319 34.51 12.70 -8.14
N ASP A 320 35.50 11.82 -8.05
CA ASP A 320 35.31 10.37 -8.14
C ASP A 320 34.34 9.84 -7.06
N SER A 321 34.31 10.45 -5.89
CA SER A 321 33.41 10.10 -4.81
C SER A 321 31.95 10.52 -5.06
N GLU A 322 31.72 11.49 -5.94
CA GLU A 322 30.37 11.95 -6.31
C GLU A 322 29.82 11.19 -7.52
N ARG A 323 30.69 10.61 -8.36
CA ARG A 323 30.28 9.82 -9.53
C ARG A 323 29.67 8.50 -9.14
N PHE A 324 28.81 7.99 -10.01
CA PHE A 324 28.13 6.69 -9.82
C PHE A 324 28.86 5.57 -10.56
N ASP A 325 28.79 4.36 -10.00
CA ASP A 325 29.24 3.15 -10.69
C ASP A 325 28.13 2.59 -11.59
N ALA A 326 26.87 2.84 -11.18
CA ALA A 326 25.69 2.33 -11.88
C ALA A 326 24.49 3.27 -11.76
N PHE A 327 23.66 3.28 -12.81
CA PHE A 327 22.31 3.82 -12.76
C PHE A 327 21.26 2.71 -12.98
N VAL A 328 20.21 2.75 -12.18
CA VAL A 328 18.98 1.97 -12.39
C VAL A 328 17.86 2.97 -12.65
N ILE A 329 17.20 2.81 -13.79
CA ILE A 329 16.20 3.77 -14.27
C ILE A 329 14.85 3.05 -14.37
N ASP A 330 13.87 3.51 -13.61
CA ASP A 330 12.50 3.00 -13.69
C ASP A 330 11.61 3.96 -14.51
N GLU A 331 10.61 3.41 -15.19
CA GLU A 331 9.74 4.14 -16.13
C GLU A 331 10.54 4.89 -17.21
N ALA A 332 11.57 4.26 -17.74
CA ALA A 332 12.53 4.86 -18.67
C ALA A 332 11.90 5.38 -19.98
N GLN A 333 10.72 4.90 -20.38
CA GLN A 333 9.97 5.41 -21.55
C GLN A 333 9.60 6.91 -21.42
N ASP A 334 9.68 7.48 -20.21
CA ASP A 334 9.43 8.89 -19.96
C ASP A 334 10.68 9.77 -20.11
N PHE A 335 11.83 9.16 -20.38
CA PHE A 335 13.10 9.86 -20.52
C PHE A 335 13.26 10.47 -21.93
N ALA A 336 13.72 11.69 -22.00
CA ALA A 336 14.12 12.31 -23.26
C ALA A 336 15.49 11.78 -23.71
N ASP A 337 15.73 11.79 -25.03
CA ASP A 337 16.98 11.26 -25.60
C ASP A 337 18.23 11.97 -25.07
N ALA A 338 18.15 13.29 -24.85
CA ALA A 338 19.25 14.08 -24.31
C ALA A 338 19.59 13.77 -22.84
N TRP A 339 18.73 13.05 -22.11
CA TRP A 339 18.99 12.71 -20.70
C TRP A 339 19.99 11.56 -20.55
N TRP A 340 20.08 10.66 -21.51
CA TRP A 340 20.99 9.52 -21.47
C TRP A 340 22.48 9.91 -21.46
N PRO A 341 22.93 10.84 -22.33
CA PRO A 341 24.29 11.36 -22.26
C PRO A 341 24.63 11.99 -20.90
N SER A 342 23.68 12.69 -20.27
CA SER A 342 23.89 13.31 -18.95
C SER A 342 24.14 12.27 -17.86
N LEU A 343 23.33 11.20 -17.83
CA LEU A 343 23.54 10.09 -16.89
C LEU A 343 24.85 9.37 -17.16
N THR A 344 25.18 9.12 -18.44
CA THR A 344 26.44 8.48 -18.82
C THR A 344 27.65 9.29 -18.37
N ALA A 345 27.58 10.63 -18.48
CA ALA A 345 28.66 11.54 -18.03
C ALA A 345 28.83 11.51 -16.49
N GLY A 346 27.78 11.19 -15.72
CA GLY A 346 27.82 11.05 -14.28
C GLY A 346 28.40 9.70 -13.79
N LEU A 347 28.66 8.76 -14.69
CA LEU A 347 29.32 7.50 -14.33
C LEU A 347 30.81 7.71 -14.08
N ARG A 348 31.38 6.95 -13.14
CA ARG A 348 32.82 6.92 -12.88
C ARG A 348 33.58 6.44 -14.12
N ASP A 349 33.08 5.44 -14.79
CA ASP A 349 33.52 4.99 -16.11
C ASP A 349 32.35 5.06 -17.10
N PRO A 350 32.31 6.04 -18.00
CA PRO A 350 31.23 6.16 -19.01
C PRO A 350 31.15 4.98 -19.98
N THR A 351 32.22 4.19 -20.13
CA THR A 351 32.28 3.07 -21.07
C THR A 351 31.79 1.77 -20.44
N SER A 352 32.26 1.44 -19.25
CA SER A 352 31.99 0.16 -18.57
C SER A 352 30.97 0.27 -17.43
N GLY A 353 30.66 1.49 -16.95
CA GLY A 353 29.69 1.74 -15.90
C GLY A 353 28.30 1.23 -16.28
N SER A 354 27.56 0.69 -15.33
CA SER A 354 26.30 -0.01 -15.59
C SER A 354 25.11 0.96 -15.74
N ILE A 355 24.24 0.71 -16.73
CA ILE A 355 22.91 1.31 -16.83
C ILE A 355 21.88 0.20 -17.07
N THR A 356 20.94 0.03 -16.14
CA THR A 356 19.79 -0.86 -16.30
C THR A 356 18.53 -0.01 -16.39
N ALA A 357 17.82 -0.07 -17.51
CA ALA A 357 16.60 0.68 -17.76
C ALA A 357 15.39 -0.25 -17.82
N PHE A 358 14.34 0.09 -17.07
CA PHE A 358 13.06 -0.60 -17.06
C PHE A 358 12.04 0.28 -17.77
N LEU A 359 11.30 -0.27 -18.73
CA LEU A 359 10.35 0.50 -19.52
C LEU A 359 9.12 -0.29 -19.97
N ASP A 360 8.04 0.44 -20.20
CA ASP A 360 6.78 -0.05 -20.72
C ASP A 360 6.44 0.72 -22.01
N ASP A 361 6.54 0.05 -23.14
CA ASP A 361 6.28 0.68 -24.45
C ASP A 361 4.81 1.14 -24.58
N GLY A 362 3.85 0.47 -23.93
CA GLY A 362 2.43 0.85 -23.90
C GLY A 362 2.10 2.09 -23.04
N GLN A 363 3.06 2.62 -22.28
CA GLN A 363 2.87 3.77 -21.38
C GLN A 363 3.61 5.04 -21.84
N ARG A 364 3.78 5.25 -23.15
CA ARG A 364 4.50 6.41 -23.73
C ARG A 364 3.63 7.67 -23.78
N VAL A 365 3.18 8.16 -22.62
CA VAL A 365 2.27 9.32 -22.52
C VAL A 365 2.93 10.68 -22.75
N PHE A 366 4.26 10.78 -22.81
CA PHE A 366 4.99 12.04 -22.97
C PHE A 366 5.64 12.26 -24.35
N GLY A 367 5.42 11.35 -25.32
CA GLY A 367 5.96 11.48 -26.68
C GLY A 367 7.48 11.41 -26.80
N ARG A 368 8.11 10.81 -25.81
CA ARG A 368 9.56 10.58 -25.78
C ARG A 368 9.87 9.15 -26.21
N THR A 369 11.06 8.90 -26.72
CA THR A 369 11.47 7.56 -27.17
C THR A 369 11.82 6.66 -25.98
N GLY A 370 12.39 7.24 -24.93
CA GLY A 370 12.76 6.56 -23.68
C GLY A 370 13.77 5.43 -23.86
N THR A 371 14.42 5.35 -25.01
CA THR A 371 15.33 4.25 -25.34
C THR A 371 16.78 4.69 -25.11
N PRO A 372 17.55 3.97 -24.29
CA PRO A 372 18.96 4.28 -24.10
C PRO A 372 19.75 4.08 -25.39
N PRO A 373 20.88 4.81 -25.57
CA PRO A 373 21.72 4.67 -26.73
C PRO A 373 22.35 3.27 -26.80
N GLN A 374 22.44 2.74 -28.02
CA GLN A 374 23.08 1.45 -28.32
C GLN A 374 24.60 1.50 -28.02
N PRO A 375 25.25 0.35 -27.74
CA PRO A 375 24.66 -0.99 -27.64
C PRO A 375 24.06 -1.30 -26.27
N TYR A 376 22.94 -2.04 -26.23
CA TYR A 376 22.36 -2.60 -25.01
C TYR A 376 21.77 -4.00 -25.29
N VAL A 377 21.56 -4.77 -24.22
CA VAL A 377 20.85 -6.06 -24.28
C VAL A 377 19.40 -5.85 -23.87
N ASP A 378 18.47 -6.33 -24.72
CA ASP A 378 17.04 -6.31 -24.46
C ASP A 378 16.60 -7.61 -23.77
N ALA A 379 15.81 -7.47 -22.70
CA ALA A 379 15.09 -8.55 -22.06
C ALA A 379 13.59 -8.21 -21.95
N TRP A 380 12.72 -9.23 -21.98
CA TRP A 380 11.28 -9.04 -21.98
C TRP A 380 10.63 -9.78 -20.84
N LEU A 381 9.70 -9.08 -20.15
CA LEU A 381 8.78 -9.64 -19.17
C LEU A 381 7.40 -9.74 -19.84
N ASP A 382 6.91 -10.94 -20.02
CA ASP A 382 5.66 -11.24 -20.75
C ASP A 382 4.52 -11.72 -19.83
N GLU A 383 4.76 -11.78 -18.51
CA GLU A 383 3.79 -12.24 -17.53
C GLU A 383 3.29 -11.09 -16.65
N ASN A 384 1.96 -10.85 -16.63
CA ASN A 384 1.33 -9.99 -15.65
C ASN A 384 1.11 -10.80 -14.37
N LEU A 385 1.69 -10.34 -13.26
CA LEU A 385 1.67 -11.01 -11.96
C LEU A 385 0.84 -10.26 -10.91
N ARG A 386 0.63 -8.95 -11.10
CA ARG A 386 0.14 -8.06 -10.05
C ARG A 386 -1.35 -7.79 -10.08
N ASN A 387 -1.88 -7.56 -11.26
CA ASN A 387 -3.30 -7.27 -11.41
C ASN A 387 -4.10 -8.57 -11.39
N THR A 388 -5.32 -8.53 -10.86
CA THR A 388 -6.24 -9.64 -11.07
C THR A 388 -6.44 -9.89 -12.56
N ARG A 389 -6.79 -11.13 -12.92
CA ARG A 389 -6.98 -11.53 -14.32
C ARG A 389 -8.00 -10.65 -15.05
N GLN A 390 -9.08 -10.28 -14.37
CA GLN A 390 -10.15 -9.45 -14.90
C GLN A 390 -9.66 -8.04 -15.24
N ILE A 391 -8.90 -7.42 -14.36
CA ILE A 391 -8.29 -6.11 -14.59
C ILE A 391 -7.27 -6.19 -15.73
N ALA A 392 -6.35 -7.17 -15.65
CA ALA A 392 -5.30 -7.34 -16.66
C ALA A 392 -5.86 -7.59 -18.06
N GLN A 393 -6.94 -8.36 -18.19
CA GLN A 393 -7.63 -8.58 -19.46
C GLN A 393 -8.33 -7.32 -19.98
N THR A 394 -8.79 -6.42 -19.09
CA THR A 394 -9.47 -5.18 -19.51
C THR A 394 -8.49 -4.22 -20.18
N PHE A 395 -7.34 -3.95 -19.58
CA PHE A 395 -6.36 -3.08 -20.23
C PHE A 395 -5.45 -3.81 -21.23
N GLY A 396 -5.37 -5.15 -21.17
CA GLY A 396 -4.51 -5.95 -22.04
C GLY A 396 -4.83 -5.82 -23.54
N SER A 397 -6.08 -5.47 -23.88
CA SER A 397 -6.48 -5.17 -25.26
C SER A 397 -5.88 -3.85 -25.80
N LEU A 398 -5.37 -2.99 -24.91
CA LEU A 398 -4.68 -1.75 -25.25
C LEU A 398 -3.17 -1.93 -25.36
N ALA A 399 -2.63 -3.03 -24.86
CA ALA A 399 -1.19 -3.31 -24.88
C ALA A 399 -0.70 -3.65 -26.30
N ASP A 400 0.51 -3.22 -26.64
CA ASP A 400 1.13 -3.48 -27.94
C ASP A 400 1.53 -4.96 -28.13
N ARG A 401 1.69 -5.68 -27.01
CA ARG A 401 2.04 -7.10 -26.98
C ARG A 401 1.09 -7.88 -26.09
N GLN A 402 0.81 -9.11 -26.50
CA GLN A 402 0.02 -10.02 -25.70
C GLN A 402 0.82 -10.46 -24.47
N MET A 403 0.24 -10.29 -23.29
CA MET A 403 0.78 -10.73 -22.00
C MET A 403 0.11 -12.02 -21.54
N ARG A 404 0.84 -12.83 -20.79
CA ARG A 404 0.29 -13.95 -20.04
C ARG A 404 -0.23 -13.45 -18.70
N TYR A 405 -1.42 -13.86 -18.31
CA TYR A 405 -2.02 -13.44 -17.05
C TYR A 405 -1.83 -14.54 -16.01
N ARG A 406 -0.97 -14.31 -15.01
CA ARG A 406 -0.71 -15.23 -13.88
C ARG A 406 -1.24 -14.71 -12.56
N GLY A 407 -1.76 -13.49 -12.52
CA GLY A 407 -2.44 -12.94 -11.37
C GLY A 407 -3.67 -13.77 -10.96
N ALA A 408 -4.05 -13.67 -9.70
CA ALA A 408 -5.22 -14.35 -9.16
C ALA A 408 -6.52 -13.91 -9.88
N ASP A 409 -7.55 -14.75 -9.82
CA ASP A 409 -8.88 -14.33 -10.22
C ASP A 409 -9.42 -13.28 -9.22
N GLY A 410 -9.99 -12.21 -9.74
CA GLY A 410 -10.59 -11.12 -8.98
C GLY A 410 -12.06 -10.92 -9.32
N GLU A 411 -12.62 -9.84 -8.83
CA GLU A 411 -13.96 -9.43 -9.20
C GLU A 411 -13.98 -8.87 -10.63
N PRO A 412 -15.12 -8.95 -11.33
CA PRO A 412 -15.29 -8.26 -12.59
C PRO A 412 -15.03 -6.76 -12.43
N VAL A 413 -14.42 -6.15 -13.45
CA VAL A 413 -14.28 -4.69 -13.47
C VAL A 413 -15.68 -4.06 -13.47
N GLN A 414 -15.92 -3.16 -12.52
CA GLN A 414 -17.19 -2.48 -12.39
C GLN A 414 -17.23 -1.27 -13.32
N PHE A 415 -18.37 -1.05 -13.97
CA PHE A 415 -18.59 0.12 -14.82
C PHE A 415 -19.77 0.93 -14.34
N VAL A 416 -19.55 2.24 -14.15
CA VAL A 416 -20.57 3.22 -13.79
C VAL A 416 -20.78 4.15 -14.97
N PRO A 417 -21.86 3.99 -15.76
CA PRO A 417 -22.14 4.84 -16.90
C PRO A 417 -22.52 6.26 -16.46
N CYS A 418 -21.85 7.25 -17.00
CA CYS A 418 -22.13 8.66 -16.75
C CYS A 418 -21.66 9.51 -17.94
N THR A 419 -22.01 10.79 -17.95
CA THR A 419 -21.45 11.73 -18.94
C THR A 419 -20.02 12.09 -18.60
N THR A 420 -19.22 12.48 -19.58
CA THR A 420 -17.83 12.92 -19.36
C THR A 420 -17.70 14.02 -18.28
N PRO A 421 -18.54 15.09 -18.24
CA PRO A 421 -18.49 16.07 -17.16
C PRO A 421 -18.92 15.52 -15.79
N GLY A 422 -19.81 14.54 -15.74
CA GLY A 422 -20.29 13.91 -14.49
C GLY A 422 -19.38 12.78 -13.97
N ALA A 423 -18.29 12.46 -14.65
CA ALA A 423 -17.46 11.32 -14.31
C ALA A 423 -16.74 11.47 -12.96
N VAL A 424 -16.43 12.69 -12.54
CA VAL A 424 -15.79 12.95 -11.25
C VAL A 424 -16.79 12.75 -10.11
N ASP A 425 -18.00 13.27 -10.23
CA ASP A 425 -19.05 13.11 -9.21
C ASP A 425 -19.44 11.63 -9.06
N ALA A 426 -19.61 10.92 -10.18
CA ALA A 426 -19.88 9.48 -10.17
C ALA A 426 -18.74 8.67 -9.53
N ALA A 427 -17.51 9.11 -9.69
CA ALA A 427 -16.35 8.48 -9.07
C ALA A 427 -16.27 8.75 -7.56
N ASP A 428 -16.62 9.96 -7.11
CA ASP A 428 -16.71 10.27 -5.68
C ASP A 428 -17.80 9.42 -4.99
N GLU A 429 -18.97 9.24 -5.63
CA GLU A 429 -20.02 8.33 -5.15
C GLU A 429 -19.53 6.88 -5.09
N ALA A 430 -18.76 6.43 -6.09
CA ALA A 430 -18.19 5.08 -6.12
C ALA A 430 -17.16 4.86 -5.00
N VAL A 431 -16.33 5.87 -4.66
CA VAL A 431 -15.42 5.81 -3.51
C VAL A 431 -16.20 5.60 -2.21
N VAL A 432 -17.28 6.36 -1.99
CA VAL A 432 -18.14 6.19 -0.82
C VAL A 432 -18.74 4.79 -0.78
N ALA A 433 -19.25 4.29 -1.91
CA ALA A 433 -19.81 2.95 -1.99
C ALA A 433 -18.79 1.84 -1.68
N LEU A 434 -17.52 2.01 -2.08
CA LEU A 434 -16.45 1.07 -1.72
C LEU A 434 -16.15 1.11 -0.22
N MET A 435 -16.12 2.28 0.40
CA MET A 435 -15.95 2.41 1.85
C MET A 435 -17.11 1.74 2.60
N ASP A 436 -18.35 1.95 2.15
CA ASP A 436 -19.53 1.30 2.72
C ASP A 436 -19.51 -0.23 2.53
N ALA A 437 -18.89 -0.72 1.46
CA ALA A 437 -18.64 -2.14 1.21
C ALA A 437 -17.49 -2.73 2.03
N GLY A 438 -16.80 -1.90 2.85
CA GLY A 438 -15.75 -2.33 3.79
C GLY A 438 -14.33 -2.20 3.25
N TRP A 439 -14.11 -1.54 2.11
CA TRP A 439 -12.75 -1.23 1.64
C TRP A 439 -12.12 -0.16 2.54
N PRO A 440 -10.90 -0.40 3.06
CA PRO A 440 -10.20 0.62 3.84
C PRO A 440 -9.88 1.83 2.95
N PRO A 441 -10.14 3.07 3.42
CA PRO A 441 -9.92 4.27 2.61
C PRO A 441 -8.50 4.37 2.05
N GLU A 442 -7.49 4.02 2.84
CA GLU A 442 -6.09 4.00 2.46
C GLU A 442 -5.76 2.99 1.35
N ALA A 443 -6.63 2.02 1.08
CA ALA A 443 -6.50 1.09 -0.04
C ALA A 443 -7.12 1.62 -1.34
N ILE A 444 -7.82 2.76 -1.30
CA ILE A 444 -8.57 3.33 -2.43
C ILE A 444 -7.81 4.50 -3.05
N ALA A 445 -7.78 4.58 -4.38
CA ALA A 445 -7.40 5.80 -5.09
C ALA A 445 -8.46 6.17 -6.14
N LEU A 446 -8.89 7.44 -6.15
CA LEU A 446 -9.64 8.04 -7.25
C LEU A 446 -8.68 8.73 -8.21
N LEU A 447 -8.70 8.31 -9.47
CA LEU A 447 -7.82 8.85 -10.50
C LEU A 447 -8.62 9.47 -11.64
N THR A 448 -8.21 10.66 -12.10
CA THR A 448 -8.83 11.37 -13.22
C THR A 448 -7.95 11.30 -14.48
N THR A 449 -8.56 11.27 -15.67
CA THR A 449 -7.84 11.29 -16.97
C THR A 449 -7.71 12.69 -17.57
N GLY A 450 -8.65 13.60 -17.28
CA GLY A 450 -8.72 14.93 -17.86
C GLY A 450 -8.35 16.06 -16.87
N SER A 451 -9.34 16.74 -16.32
CA SER A 451 -9.12 17.73 -15.27
C SER A 451 -8.87 17.05 -13.93
N ARG A 452 -8.06 17.69 -13.09
CA ARG A 452 -7.81 17.20 -11.72
C ARG A 452 -9.06 17.33 -10.88
N GLN A 453 -9.27 16.36 -9.99
CA GLN A 453 -10.32 16.41 -8.99
C GLN A 453 -10.05 17.57 -8.00
N PRO A 454 -11.08 18.33 -7.55
CA PRO A 454 -10.91 19.50 -6.69
C PRO A 454 -10.11 19.22 -5.40
N VAL A 455 -10.36 18.10 -4.71
CA VAL A 455 -9.64 17.71 -3.49
C VAL A 455 -8.15 17.52 -3.77
N GLN A 456 -7.77 16.96 -4.93
CA GLN A 456 -6.36 16.87 -5.34
C GLN A 456 -5.74 18.27 -5.44
N VAL A 457 -6.44 19.22 -6.06
CA VAL A 457 -5.94 20.60 -6.24
C VAL A 457 -5.74 21.27 -4.88
N GLU A 458 -6.71 21.11 -3.98
CA GLU A 458 -6.67 21.62 -2.61
C GLU A 458 -5.49 21.04 -1.82
N ARG A 459 -5.33 19.71 -1.83
CA ARG A 459 -4.23 19.03 -1.13
C ARG A 459 -2.85 19.45 -1.65
N VAL A 460 -2.69 19.55 -2.98
CA VAL A 460 -1.41 20.04 -3.57
C VAL A 460 -1.14 21.49 -3.17
N THR A 461 -2.18 22.35 -3.10
CA THR A 461 -2.03 23.75 -2.70
C THR A 461 -1.66 23.86 -1.22
N ALA A 462 -2.29 23.07 -0.36
CA ALA A 462 -2.07 23.10 1.09
C ALA A 462 -0.72 22.51 1.50
N HIS A 463 -0.30 21.40 0.88
CA HIS A 463 0.83 20.59 1.33
C HIS A 463 2.03 20.62 0.36
N ARG A 464 1.95 21.36 -0.72
CA ARG A 464 2.90 21.34 -1.84
C ARG A 464 3.05 19.90 -2.42
N THR A 465 3.87 19.75 -3.45
CA THR A 465 4.03 18.46 -4.15
C THR A 465 4.51 17.35 -3.21
N ASP A 466 5.49 17.63 -2.36
CA ASP A 466 6.10 16.59 -1.49
C ASP A 466 5.13 16.12 -0.40
N GLY A 467 4.42 17.05 0.26
CA GLY A 467 3.42 16.70 1.27
C GLY A 467 2.23 15.98 0.66
N TYR A 468 1.77 16.40 -0.53
CA TYR A 468 0.71 15.71 -1.25
C TYR A 468 1.06 14.25 -1.58
N TRP A 469 2.29 13.96 -2.05
CA TRP A 469 2.67 12.58 -2.33
C TRP A 469 2.88 11.74 -1.06
N LYS A 470 3.33 12.36 0.05
CA LYS A 470 3.42 11.67 1.34
C LYS A 470 2.06 11.20 1.84
N SER A 471 0.99 11.97 1.62
CA SER A 471 -0.37 11.62 2.03
C SER A 471 -0.87 10.30 1.43
N LEU A 472 -0.30 9.87 0.30
CA LEU A 472 -0.62 8.56 -0.28
C LEU A 472 -0.37 7.38 0.69
N TRP A 473 0.57 7.49 1.62
CA TRP A 473 0.93 6.44 2.58
C TRP A 473 0.73 6.80 4.04
N ASP A 474 0.67 8.10 4.34
CA ASP A 474 0.66 8.59 5.72
C ASP A 474 -0.76 8.97 6.19
N ASP A 475 -1.70 9.16 5.27
CA ASP A 475 -3.10 9.48 5.57
C ASP A 475 -3.96 8.20 5.58
N ASP A 476 -4.87 8.11 6.55
CA ASP A 476 -5.89 7.07 6.64
C ASP A 476 -7.13 7.44 5.77
N ASP A 477 -6.94 7.98 4.56
CA ASP A 477 -7.99 8.47 3.68
C ASP A 477 -7.76 8.06 2.22
N ALA A 478 -8.82 8.08 1.41
CA ALA A 478 -8.70 7.80 -0.02
C ALA A 478 -7.79 8.82 -0.71
N PHE A 479 -6.97 8.33 -1.61
CA PHE A 479 -6.07 9.19 -2.37
C PHE A 479 -6.75 9.73 -3.64
N TYR A 480 -6.62 11.02 -3.88
CA TYR A 480 -7.14 11.70 -5.06
C TYR A 480 -6.00 12.13 -5.96
N GLY A 481 -5.96 11.59 -7.19
CA GLY A 481 -4.86 11.80 -8.10
C GLY A 481 -5.25 11.97 -9.56
N HIS A 482 -4.26 12.27 -10.37
CA HIS A 482 -4.37 12.26 -11.83
C HIS A 482 -3.53 11.12 -12.39
N VAL A 483 -4.01 10.43 -13.41
CA VAL A 483 -3.38 9.25 -14.02
C VAL A 483 -1.89 9.47 -14.34
N LEU A 484 -1.53 10.63 -14.90
CA LEU A 484 -0.12 10.95 -15.22
C LEU A 484 0.79 11.00 -14.01
N GLY A 485 0.33 11.59 -12.90
CA GLY A 485 1.11 11.67 -11.67
C GLY A 485 1.20 10.34 -10.95
N PHE A 486 0.19 9.49 -11.11
CA PHE A 486 0.09 8.17 -10.48
C PHE A 486 0.79 7.07 -11.29
N LYS A 487 1.44 7.42 -12.40
CA LYS A 487 2.22 6.49 -13.21
C LYS A 487 3.36 5.85 -12.40
N GLY A 488 3.49 4.53 -12.51
CA GLY A 488 4.43 3.74 -11.70
C GLY A 488 3.94 3.38 -10.30
N LEU A 489 2.82 3.96 -9.86
CA LEU A 489 2.15 3.65 -8.59
C LEU A 489 0.94 2.75 -8.82
N GLU A 490 0.46 2.14 -7.75
CA GLU A 490 -0.72 1.26 -7.75
C GLU A 490 -1.45 1.32 -6.41
N ARG A 491 -2.72 0.89 -6.42
CA ARG A 491 -3.54 0.73 -5.21
C ARG A 491 -4.35 -0.58 -5.30
N PRO A 492 -4.70 -1.19 -4.16
CA PRO A 492 -5.62 -2.32 -4.14
C PRO A 492 -6.93 -2.03 -4.88
N ALA A 493 -7.59 -0.92 -4.59
CA ALA A 493 -8.78 -0.48 -5.29
C ALA A 493 -8.55 0.86 -6.01
N VAL A 494 -8.97 0.95 -7.27
CA VAL A 494 -8.93 2.21 -8.02
C VAL A 494 -10.31 2.52 -8.59
N VAL A 495 -10.74 3.75 -8.38
CA VAL A 495 -11.89 4.35 -9.07
C VAL A 495 -11.33 5.30 -10.14
N LEU A 496 -11.53 4.94 -11.41
CA LEU A 496 -11.05 5.71 -12.55
C LEU A 496 -12.17 6.59 -13.12
N ALA A 497 -12.07 7.90 -12.93
CA ALA A 497 -12.94 8.88 -13.56
C ALA A 497 -12.41 9.23 -14.95
N VAL A 498 -13.09 8.76 -16.00
CA VAL A 498 -12.79 9.11 -17.40
C VAL A 498 -13.51 10.41 -17.73
N ASN A 499 -12.97 11.52 -17.27
CA ASN A 499 -13.54 12.87 -17.39
C ASN A 499 -12.97 13.67 -18.57
N GLY A 500 -12.63 12.95 -19.66
CA GLY A 500 -12.05 13.47 -20.89
C GLY A 500 -10.54 13.32 -20.96
N PHE A 501 -9.98 13.67 -22.10
CA PHE A 501 -8.55 13.65 -22.36
C PHE A 501 -8.10 15.00 -22.91
N ARG A 502 -7.04 15.57 -22.34
CA ARG A 502 -6.50 16.87 -22.79
C ARG A 502 -5.84 16.79 -24.17
N ASP A 503 -5.19 15.67 -24.43
CA ASP A 503 -4.55 15.35 -25.69
C ASP A 503 -5.15 14.03 -26.22
N ASP A 504 -6.00 14.16 -27.23
CA ASP A 504 -6.71 13.02 -27.81
C ASP A 504 -5.77 12.03 -28.49
N SER A 505 -4.63 12.49 -28.99
CA SER A 505 -3.61 11.62 -29.60
C SER A 505 -2.99 10.65 -28.61
N ARG A 506 -3.18 10.89 -27.31
CA ARG A 506 -2.65 10.06 -26.19
C ARG A 506 -3.72 9.49 -25.30
N ALA A 507 -4.97 9.64 -25.70
CA ALA A 507 -6.11 9.15 -24.93
C ALA A 507 -6.00 7.65 -24.64
N ARG A 508 -5.53 6.87 -25.63
CA ARG A 508 -5.37 5.42 -25.52
C ARG A 508 -4.33 5.04 -24.47
N GLU A 509 -3.16 5.66 -24.48
CA GLU A 509 -2.09 5.42 -23.51
C GLU A 509 -2.51 5.86 -22.10
N LEU A 510 -3.19 6.99 -21.97
CA LEU A 510 -3.71 7.46 -20.71
C LEU A 510 -4.77 6.50 -20.13
N LEU A 511 -5.65 5.99 -20.97
CA LEU A 511 -6.63 4.98 -20.58
C LEU A 511 -5.93 3.69 -20.13
N TYR A 512 -4.94 3.21 -20.89
CA TYR A 512 -4.13 2.04 -20.53
C TYR A 512 -3.46 2.23 -19.15
N VAL A 513 -2.83 3.39 -18.92
CA VAL A 513 -2.23 3.71 -17.61
C VAL A 513 -3.28 3.68 -16.51
N GLY A 514 -4.42 4.37 -16.68
CA GLY A 514 -5.46 4.44 -15.66
C GLY A 514 -6.04 3.08 -15.29
N LEU A 515 -6.41 2.27 -16.28
CA LEU A 515 -6.97 0.93 -16.08
C LEU A 515 -5.99 -0.04 -15.39
N SER A 516 -4.68 0.18 -15.54
CA SER A 516 -3.65 -0.70 -15.00
C SER A 516 -3.20 -0.35 -13.57
N ARG A 517 -3.76 0.69 -12.93
CA ARG A 517 -3.34 1.14 -11.58
C ARG A 517 -3.95 0.33 -10.45
N ALA A 518 -5.07 -0.35 -10.70
CA ALA A 518 -5.72 -1.21 -9.71
C ALA A 518 -5.05 -2.59 -9.65
N ARG A 519 -4.80 -3.09 -8.45
CA ARG A 519 -4.35 -4.47 -8.25
C ARG A 519 -5.52 -5.44 -8.16
N ASP A 520 -6.51 -5.14 -7.31
CA ASP A 520 -7.54 -6.07 -6.87
C ASP A 520 -8.95 -5.70 -7.33
N LEU A 521 -9.30 -4.42 -7.30
CA LEU A 521 -10.61 -3.92 -7.73
C LEU A 521 -10.48 -2.66 -8.60
N LEU A 522 -11.20 -2.64 -9.71
CA LEU A 522 -11.28 -1.49 -10.60
C LEU A 522 -12.73 -1.11 -10.84
N VAL A 523 -13.05 0.15 -10.56
CA VAL A 523 -14.31 0.80 -10.94
C VAL A 523 -13.99 1.85 -11.99
N VAL A 524 -14.71 1.84 -13.11
CA VAL A 524 -14.54 2.81 -14.20
C VAL A 524 -15.81 3.64 -14.31
N CYS A 525 -15.69 4.95 -14.12
CA CYS A 525 -16.79 5.92 -14.28
C CYS A 525 -16.55 6.73 -15.54
N GLY A 526 -17.50 6.71 -16.49
CA GLY A 526 -17.31 7.45 -17.74
C GLY A 526 -18.41 7.27 -18.77
N ASP A 527 -18.26 7.99 -19.87
CA ASP A 527 -19.17 7.93 -21.01
C ASP A 527 -18.92 6.66 -21.84
N PRO A 528 -19.97 5.80 -22.04
CA PRO A 528 -19.84 4.57 -22.82
C PRO A 528 -19.31 4.78 -24.24
N ALA A 529 -19.72 5.87 -24.90
CA ALA A 529 -19.28 6.16 -26.26
C ALA A 529 -17.80 6.56 -26.31
N GLU A 530 -17.35 7.35 -25.34
CA GLU A 530 -15.96 7.78 -25.20
C GLU A 530 -15.04 6.59 -24.86
N LEU A 531 -15.45 5.73 -23.93
CA LEU A 531 -14.71 4.52 -23.58
C LEU A 531 -14.59 3.55 -24.76
N ARG A 532 -15.66 3.41 -25.57
CA ARG A 532 -15.61 2.59 -26.80
C ARG A 532 -14.71 3.24 -27.85
N ARG A 533 -14.77 4.56 -28.02
CA ARG A 533 -13.93 5.30 -28.96
C ARG A 533 -12.44 5.14 -28.67
N VAL A 534 -12.04 5.30 -27.40
CA VAL A 534 -10.63 5.27 -26.97
C VAL A 534 -10.14 3.86 -26.70
N GLY A 535 -10.95 3.06 -26.01
CA GLY A 535 -10.61 1.71 -25.56
C GLY A 535 -10.81 0.62 -26.62
N GLY A 536 -11.63 0.92 -27.64
CA GLY A 536 -12.01 -0.04 -28.68
C GLY A 536 -12.90 -1.18 -28.14
N ASP A 537 -13.19 -2.14 -29.00
CA ASP A 537 -14.10 -3.27 -28.70
C ASP A 537 -13.60 -4.14 -27.53
N GLY A 538 -12.29 -4.25 -27.35
CA GLY A 538 -11.70 -5.06 -26.29
C GLY A 538 -12.05 -4.53 -24.90
N VAL A 539 -11.87 -3.24 -24.64
CA VAL A 539 -12.26 -2.58 -23.40
C VAL A 539 -13.78 -2.56 -23.26
N ALA A 540 -14.49 -2.19 -24.32
CA ALA A 540 -15.95 -2.11 -24.34
C ALA A 540 -16.59 -3.45 -23.91
N THR A 541 -16.16 -4.56 -24.49
CA THR A 541 -16.66 -5.90 -24.14
C THR A 541 -16.43 -6.23 -22.66
N ARG A 542 -15.26 -5.88 -22.11
CA ARG A 542 -14.90 -6.16 -20.70
C ARG A 542 -15.67 -5.30 -19.70
N LEU A 543 -16.07 -4.10 -20.11
CA LEU A 543 -16.90 -3.20 -19.30
C LEU A 543 -18.41 -3.45 -19.49
N GLY A 544 -18.79 -4.35 -20.39
CA GLY A 544 -20.21 -4.64 -20.70
C GLY A 544 -20.91 -3.52 -21.49
N LEU A 545 -20.17 -2.79 -22.32
CA LEU A 545 -20.66 -1.66 -23.14
C LEU A 545 -21.27 -2.13 -24.46
#